data_d0305bb64b4440d179d38fed5b3a3927
#
_entry.id   d0305bb64b4440d179d38fed5b3a3927
#
_cell.length_a   1.000
_cell.length_b   1.000
_cell.length_c   1.000
_cell.angle_alpha   90.00
_cell.angle_beta   90.00
_cell.angle_gamma   90.00
#
_symmetry.space_group_name_H-M   'P 1'
#
loop_
_entity.id
_entity.type
_entity.pdbx_description
1 polymer ?
#
loop_
_entity_poly.entity_id
_entity_poly.type
_entity_poly.pdbx_seq_one_letter_code
_entity_poly.pdbx_strand_id
1 'polypeptide(L)'
;MADAPLCKQRRKYTRELHDVHLHGNHKLHVLCTSKGKDVDTMLSMFRRKLDGMPVKIVGVDVEYTHYEKPQHAAVLQLCVEKECLVYHISAAKDRPMELDKFLMNDEYTFVGFAIEGDKSKLKVSGLEINSNNYIDIQVEWRDPYNKKKFDSLADVAGRMIDIHYNDMKKKINRKEDHTLWGFCPLPNKLIKYAAIDAFATYESWRIIYDVIMGLDRAKRDKEEKKKKNKTVIQYIN
;
A
#
# COMPACT_ATOMS: atom_id res chain seq x y z
N MET A 1 -8.50 25.69 -9.30
CA MET A 1 -8.18 25.40 -10.70
C MET A 1 -9.27 24.49 -11.24
N ALA A 2 -9.92 24.86 -12.35
CA ALA A 2 -10.88 23.99 -13.00
C ALA A 2 -10.17 22.71 -13.49
N ASP A 3 -10.76 21.54 -13.25
CA ASP A 3 -10.21 20.28 -13.72
C ASP A 3 -10.20 20.29 -15.27
N ALA A 4 -9.03 19.97 -15.84
CA ALA A 4 -8.92 19.82 -17.28
C ALA A 4 -9.85 18.70 -17.78
N PRO A 5 -10.43 18.80 -18.97
CA PRO A 5 -11.32 17.77 -19.50
C PRO A 5 -10.63 16.41 -19.54
N LEU A 6 -11.33 15.38 -19.04
CA LEU A 6 -10.84 14.01 -19.02
C LEU A 6 -10.86 13.43 -20.44
N CYS A 7 -9.78 12.74 -20.84
CA CYS A 7 -9.72 12.05 -22.13
C CYS A 7 -8.94 10.73 -22.00
N LYS A 8 -9.20 9.77 -22.91
CA LYS A 8 -8.48 8.48 -22.97
C LYS A 8 -7.08 8.58 -23.59
N GLN A 9 -6.65 9.75 -24.06
CA GLN A 9 -5.34 9.90 -24.69
C GLN A 9 -4.23 9.89 -23.65
N ARG A 10 -3.15 9.16 -23.94
CA ARG A 10 -1.92 9.18 -23.14
C ARG A 10 -1.32 10.58 -23.10
N ARG A 11 -1.15 11.14 -21.92
CA ARG A 11 -0.73 12.51 -21.72
C ARG A 11 0.22 12.61 -20.52
N LYS A 12 1.37 13.24 -20.71
CA LYS A 12 2.30 13.52 -19.62
C LYS A 12 1.72 14.56 -18.68
N TYR A 13 1.55 14.24 -17.42
CA TYR A 13 1.12 15.17 -16.38
C TYR A 13 1.71 14.78 -15.01
N THR A 14 1.70 15.76 -14.12
CA THR A 14 2.06 15.60 -12.71
C THR A 14 1.14 16.46 -11.88
N ARG A 15 0.68 15.94 -10.76
CA ARG A 15 -0.08 16.65 -9.73
C ARG A 15 0.48 16.31 -8.37
N GLU A 16 0.67 17.32 -7.54
CA GLU A 16 1.06 17.15 -6.14
C GLU A 16 -0.10 17.57 -5.25
N LEU A 17 -0.42 16.73 -4.27
CA LEU A 17 -1.41 17.01 -3.25
C LEU A 17 -0.71 16.96 -1.89
N HIS A 18 -0.59 18.13 -1.24
CA HIS A 18 0.07 18.25 0.07
C HIS A 18 -0.91 18.15 1.24
N ASP A 19 -2.21 18.18 0.96
CA ASP A 19 -3.29 18.27 1.94
C ASP A 19 -4.28 17.11 1.88
N VAL A 20 -3.78 15.89 1.68
CA VAL A 20 -4.64 14.72 1.83
C VAL A 20 -4.75 14.41 3.31
N HIS A 21 -5.87 14.83 3.91
CA HIS A 21 -6.12 14.63 5.33
C HIS A 21 -6.37 13.15 5.62
N LEU A 22 -5.69 12.68 6.65
CA LEU A 22 -5.86 11.38 7.28
C LEU A 22 -6.63 11.56 8.62
N HIS A 23 -6.52 10.60 9.54
CA HIS A 23 -7.04 10.72 10.89
C HIS A 23 -6.28 11.79 11.71
N GLY A 24 -6.96 12.41 12.66
CA GLY A 24 -6.37 13.47 13.49
C GLY A 24 -5.81 14.62 12.66
N ASN A 25 -4.60 15.04 12.97
CA ASN A 25 -3.87 16.11 12.25
C ASN A 25 -2.88 15.56 11.21
N HIS A 26 -2.95 14.28 10.87
CA HIS A 26 -2.04 13.67 9.92
C HIS A 26 -2.41 14.03 8.47
N LYS A 27 -1.38 14.30 7.67
CA LYS A 27 -1.51 14.59 6.25
C LYS A 27 -0.60 13.67 5.44
N LEU A 28 -1.08 13.29 4.26
CA LEU A 28 -0.34 12.51 3.28
C LEU A 28 0.12 13.44 2.16
N HIS A 29 1.38 13.33 1.79
CA HIS A 29 1.94 13.96 0.61
C HIS A 29 1.82 13.00 -0.58
N VAL A 30 1.19 13.44 -1.65
CA VAL A 30 0.86 12.59 -2.79
C VAL A 30 1.41 13.18 -4.08
N LEU A 31 2.24 12.41 -4.75
CA LEU A 31 2.67 12.67 -6.12
C LEU A 31 1.88 11.76 -7.07
N CYS A 32 0.98 12.36 -7.87
CA CYS A 32 0.32 11.65 -8.97
C CYS A 32 0.98 12.04 -10.30
N THR A 33 1.49 11.05 -11.03
CA THR A 33 2.20 11.33 -12.28
C THR A 33 2.04 10.22 -13.31
N SER A 34 2.12 10.61 -14.59
CA SER A 34 2.30 9.70 -15.73
C SER A 34 3.69 9.80 -16.35
N LYS A 35 4.62 10.53 -15.74
CA LYS A 35 5.99 10.74 -16.23
C LYS A 35 6.96 9.78 -15.55
N GLY A 36 7.65 8.94 -16.31
CA GLY A 36 8.61 7.99 -15.76
C GLY A 36 9.69 8.65 -14.90
N LYS A 37 10.22 9.81 -15.31
CA LYS A 37 11.24 10.55 -14.53
C LYS A 37 10.75 10.96 -13.13
N ASP A 38 9.50 11.37 -13.00
CA ASP A 38 8.96 11.78 -11.70
C ASP A 38 8.78 10.54 -10.80
N VAL A 39 8.37 9.40 -11.39
CA VAL A 39 8.34 8.10 -10.71
C VAL A 39 9.74 7.73 -10.19
N ASP A 40 10.76 7.77 -11.05
CA ASP A 40 12.13 7.43 -10.68
C ASP A 40 12.67 8.34 -9.55
N THR A 41 12.30 9.62 -9.59
CA THR A 41 12.65 10.57 -8.51
C THR A 41 11.99 10.17 -7.18
N MET A 42 10.71 9.81 -7.19
CA MET A 42 9.97 9.38 -6.00
C MET A 42 10.51 8.05 -5.46
N LEU A 43 10.84 7.10 -6.33
CA LEU A 43 11.46 5.83 -5.95
C LEU A 43 12.84 6.03 -5.31
N SER A 44 13.61 7.00 -5.79
CA SER A 44 14.91 7.36 -5.17
C SER A 44 14.72 7.93 -3.77
N MET A 45 13.65 8.69 -3.53
CA MET A 45 13.27 9.16 -2.19
C MET A 45 12.84 8.00 -1.29
N PHE A 46 12.02 7.08 -1.80
CA PHE A 46 11.59 5.88 -1.06
C PHE A 46 12.78 5.03 -0.63
N ARG A 47 13.75 4.78 -1.52
CA ARG A 47 14.97 4.04 -1.18
C ARG A 47 15.70 4.66 0.00
N ARG A 48 15.94 5.98 -0.03
CA ARG A 48 16.61 6.69 1.07
C ARG A 48 15.87 6.58 2.40
N LYS A 49 14.53 6.60 2.37
CA LYS A 49 13.70 6.39 3.59
C LYS A 49 13.81 4.95 4.08
N LEU A 50 13.64 3.99 3.17
CA LEU A 50 13.67 2.55 3.49
C LEU A 50 15.04 2.11 4.01
N ASP A 51 16.14 2.65 3.49
CA ASP A 51 17.50 2.33 3.95
C ASP A 51 17.73 2.68 5.43
N GLY A 52 17.02 3.69 5.96
CA GLY A 52 17.06 4.07 7.37
C GLY A 52 16.12 3.26 8.28
N MET A 53 15.31 2.34 7.72
CA MET A 53 14.30 1.61 8.48
C MET A 53 14.75 0.20 8.85
N PRO A 54 14.45 -0.26 10.10
CA PRO A 54 14.74 -1.65 10.51
C PRO A 54 13.86 -2.67 9.76
N VAL A 55 12.68 -2.27 9.30
CA VAL A 55 11.75 -3.06 8.49
C VAL A 55 11.33 -2.22 7.30
N LYS A 56 11.67 -2.68 6.12
CA LYS A 56 11.49 -1.93 4.87
C LYS A 56 10.13 -2.26 4.23
N ILE A 57 9.07 -1.63 4.74
CA ILE A 57 7.69 -1.85 4.28
C ILE A 57 7.33 -0.84 3.19
N VAL A 58 6.63 -1.31 2.14
CA VAL A 58 6.01 -0.51 1.09
C VAL A 58 4.55 -0.91 0.96
N GLY A 59 3.63 0.00 1.23
CA GLY A 59 2.21 -0.21 0.97
C GLY A 59 1.93 -0.17 -0.54
N VAL A 60 1.16 -1.12 -1.04
CA VAL A 60 0.84 -1.26 -2.47
C VAL A 60 -0.67 -1.39 -2.66
N ASP A 61 -1.18 -0.74 -3.68
CA ASP A 61 -2.52 -0.96 -4.19
C ASP A 61 -2.54 -0.78 -5.72
N VAL A 62 -3.57 -1.31 -6.40
CA VAL A 62 -3.68 -1.28 -7.86
C VAL A 62 -5.10 -1.00 -8.28
N GLU A 63 -5.28 0.04 -9.08
CA GLU A 63 -6.54 0.27 -9.77
C GLU A 63 -6.45 -0.13 -11.24
N TYR A 64 -7.52 -0.59 -11.83
CA TYR A 64 -7.52 -1.21 -13.15
C TYR A 64 -8.56 -0.64 -14.11
N THR A 65 -8.34 -0.88 -15.40
CA THR A 65 -9.28 -0.50 -16.45
C THR A 65 -10.57 -1.32 -16.33
N HIS A 66 -11.73 -0.65 -16.33
CA HIS A 66 -13.01 -1.32 -16.05
C HIS A 66 -13.60 -2.04 -17.26
N TYR A 67 -13.49 -1.43 -18.45
CA TYR A 67 -14.13 -1.94 -19.66
C TYR A 67 -13.19 -2.62 -20.65
N GLU A 68 -11.88 -2.65 -20.37
CA GLU A 68 -10.91 -3.24 -21.28
C GLU A 68 -10.72 -4.73 -20.97
N LYS A 69 -10.56 -5.55 -22.01
CA LYS A 69 -10.30 -7.00 -21.85
C LYS A 69 -9.05 -7.36 -22.67
N PRO A 70 -8.03 -7.99 -22.07
CA PRO A 70 -7.95 -8.25 -20.63
C PRO A 70 -7.84 -6.96 -19.82
N GLN A 71 -8.35 -6.99 -18.58
CA GLN A 71 -8.14 -5.89 -17.64
C GLN A 71 -6.64 -5.76 -17.32
N HIS A 72 -6.14 -4.54 -17.30
CA HIS A 72 -4.76 -4.23 -16.93
C HIS A 72 -4.69 -3.14 -15.87
N ALA A 73 -3.57 -3.04 -15.17
CA ALA A 73 -3.36 -2.01 -14.19
C ALA A 73 -3.40 -0.63 -14.85
N ALA A 74 -4.30 0.22 -14.39
CA ALA A 74 -4.40 1.61 -14.82
C ALA A 74 -3.56 2.54 -13.95
N VAL A 75 -3.51 2.25 -12.65
CA VAL A 75 -2.81 3.03 -11.65
C VAL A 75 -2.11 2.07 -10.69
N LEU A 76 -0.84 2.33 -10.38
CA LEU A 76 -0.08 1.68 -9.31
C LEU A 76 0.14 2.70 -8.19
N GLN A 77 -0.21 2.32 -6.98
CA GLN A 77 0.02 3.12 -5.79
C GLN A 77 1.11 2.49 -4.93
N LEU A 78 2.07 3.32 -4.51
CA LEU A 78 3.12 2.93 -3.57
C LEU A 78 3.17 3.94 -2.43
N CYS A 79 3.24 3.48 -1.19
CA CYS A 79 3.31 4.33 0.00
C CYS A 79 4.43 3.90 0.94
N VAL A 80 5.23 4.87 1.37
CA VAL A 80 6.24 4.72 2.42
C VAL A 80 6.06 5.86 3.42
N GLU A 81 5.70 5.55 4.65
CA GLU A 81 5.33 6.52 5.68
C GLU A 81 4.15 7.42 5.23
N LYS A 82 4.38 8.72 5.09
CA LYS A 82 3.38 9.71 4.66
C LYS A 82 3.63 10.22 3.22
N GLU A 83 4.46 9.53 2.48
CA GLU A 83 4.73 9.82 1.08
C GLU A 83 4.07 8.78 0.19
N CYS A 84 3.28 9.21 -0.76
CA CYS A 84 2.55 8.32 -1.65
C CYS A 84 2.79 8.67 -3.11
N LEU A 85 3.18 7.68 -3.89
CA LEU A 85 3.22 7.72 -5.34
C LEU A 85 1.93 7.12 -5.91
N VAL A 86 1.26 7.87 -6.77
CA VAL A 86 0.14 7.42 -7.60
C VAL A 86 0.63 7.44 -9.05
N TYR A 87 1.15 6.33 -9.54
CA TYR A 87 1.65 6.22 -10.91
C TYR A 87 0.53 5.85 -11.86
N HIS A 88 0.16 6.77 -12.75
CA HIS A 88 -0.91 6.58 -13.72
C HIS A 88 -0.39 5.89 -14.98
N ILE A 89 -0.37 4.55 -14.94
CA ILE A 89 0.18 3.67 -15.99
C ILE A 89 -0.54 3.89 -17.32
N SER A 90 -1.89 3.93 -17.33
CA SER A 90 -2.68 4.08 -18.54
C SER A 90 -2.40 5.39 -19.31
N ALA A 91 -1.97 6.44 -18.59
CA ALA A 91 -1.61 7.72 -19.19
C ALA A 91 -0.13 7.84 -19.53
N ALA A 92 0.70 6.93 -19.06
CA ALA A 92 2.15 6.97 -19.24
C ALA A 92 2.52 6.69 -20.69
N LYS A 93 3.45 7.50 -21.22
CA LYS A 93 4.07 7.28 -22.54
C LYS A 93 5.39 6.54 -22.42
N ASP A 94 6.11 6.78 -21.31
CA ASP A 94 7.43 6.23 -21.05
C ASP A 94 7.37 5.38 -19.79
N ARG A 95 8.05 4.25 -19.77
CA ARG A 95 8.20 3.39 -18.59
C ARG A 95 9.28 3.99 -17.68
N PRO A 96 9.06 4.04 -16.35
CA PRO A 96 10.10 4.43 -15.42
C PRO A 96 11.27 3.44 -15.47
N MET A 97 12.50 3.93 -15.45
CA MET A 97 13.70 3.09 -15.58
C MET A 97 13.99 2.26 -14.32
N GLU A 98 13.63 2.81 -13.16
CA GLU A 98 13.95 2.21 -11.86
C GLU A 98 12.79 1.39 -11.26
N LEU A 99 11.59 1.43 -11.86
CA LEU A 99 10.39 0.82 -11.28
C LEU A 99 10.52 -0.69 -11.14
N ASP A 100 10.96 -1.38 -12.18
CA ASP A 100 11.11 -2.84 -12.15
C ASP A 100 12.11 -3.29 -11.10
N LYS A 101 13.26 -2.59 -11.00
CA LYS A 101 14.27 -2.88 -9.98
C LYS A 101 13.74 -2.62 -8.57
N PHE A 102 12.90 -1.60 -8.40
CA PHE A 102 12.29 -1.30 -7.11
C PHE A 102 11.28 -2.39 -6.70
N LEU A 103 10.39 -2.78 -7.61
CA LEU A 103 9.36 -3.78 -7.36
C LEU A 103 9.92 -5.21 -7.16
N MET A 104 11.07 -5.50 -7.74
CA MET A 104 11.74 -6.80 -7.63
C MET A 104 12.79 -6.85 -6.51
N ASN A 105 12.97 -5.78 -5.75
CA ASN A 105 13.95 -5.74 -4.67
C ASN A 105 13.54 -6.70 -3.53
N ASP A 106 14.43 -7.60 -3.15
CA ASP A 106 14.24 -8.64 -2.14
C ASP A 106 14.38 -8.14 -0.68
N GLU A 107 14.90 -6.94 -0.49
CA GLU A 107 14.96 -6.31 0.84
C GLU A 107 13.66 -5.63 1.25
N TYR A 108 12.75 -5.33 0.29
CA TYR A 108 11.52 -4.62 0.56
C TYR A 108 10.35 -5.58 0.76
N THR A 109 9.55 -5.34 1.79
CA THR A 109 8.30 -6.04 2.00
C THR A 109 7.16 -5.23 1.40
N PHE A 110 6.64 -5.69 0.27
CA PHE A 110 5.46 -5.10 -0.34
C PHE A 110 4.20 -5.63 0.31
N VAL A 111 3.28 -4.74 0.67
CA VAL A 111 2.07 -5.12 1.41
C VAL A 111 0.84 -4.61 0.68
N GLY A 112 -0.11 -5.51 0.45
CA GLY A 112 -1.39 -5.22 -0.17
C GLY A 112 -2.56 -5.85 0.58
N PHE A 113 -3.78 -5.64 0.09
CA PHE A 113 -4.99 -6.26 0.60
C PHE A 113 -5.77 -6.92 -0.54
N ALA A 114 -6.05 -8.24 -0.43
CA ALA A 114 -6.72 -9.03 -1.47
C ALA A 114 -6.00 -8.99 -2.84
N ILE A 115 -4.68 -9.15 -2.82
CA ILE A 115 -3.74 -8.82 -3.88
C ILE A 115 -3.75 -9.76 -5.10
N GLU A 116 -4.41 -10.92 -5.02
CA GLU A 116 -4.32 -11.92 -6.10
C GLU A 116 -4.84 -11.39 -7.45
N GLY A 117 -5.94 -10.61 -7.40
CA GLY A 117 -6.46 -9.93 -8.58
C GLY A 117 -5.51 -8.87 -9.15
N ASP A 118 -4.76 -8.20 -8.30
CA ASP A 118 -3.84 -7.12 -8.66
C ASP A 118 -2.59 -7.64 -9.35
N LYS A 119 -2.04 -8.76 -8.87
CA LYS A 119 -0.90 -9.46 -9.50
C LYS A 119 -1.17 -9.76 -10.97
N SER A 120 -2.35 -10.30 -11.27
CA SER A 120 -2.71 -10.64 -12.65
C SER A 120 -2.78 -9.40 -13.55
N LYS A 121 -3.35 -8.31 -13.06
CA LYS A 121 -3.49 -7.05 -13.81
C LYS A 121 -2.15 -6.33 -14.00
N LEU A 122 -1.27 -6.36 -12.98
CA LEU A 122 0.09 -5.85 -13.08
C LEU A 122 0.87 -6.62 -14.15
N LYS A 123 0.79 -7.95 -14.14
CA LYS A 123 1.46 -8.80 -15.14
C LYS A 123 1.01 -8.48 -16.57
N VAL A 124 -0.29 -8.27 -16.80
CA VAL A 124 -0.82 -7.83 -18.11
C VAL A 124 -0.24 -6.47 -18.51
N SER A 125 0.05 -5.59 -17.55
CA SER A 125 0.70 -4.28 -17.76
C SER A 125 2.23 -4.38 -17.87
N GLY A 126 2.79 -5.59 -17.84
CA GLY A 126 4.24 -5.83 -17.88
C GLY A 126 4.96 -5.44 -16.59
N LEU A 127 4.27 -5.35 -15.47
CA LEU A 127 4.82 -5.09 -14.14
C LEU A 127 4.69 -6.33 -13.27
N GLU A 128 5.70 -6.56 -12.43
CA GLU A 128 5.71 -7.67 -11.48
C GLU A 128 6.30 -7.19 -10.15
N ILE A 129 5.71 -7.64 -9.05
CA ILE A 129 6.25 -7.42 -7.70
C ILE A 129 6.85 -8.75 -7.23
N ASN A 130 7.99 -8.70 -6.55
CA ASN A 130 8.64 -9.88 -6.01
C ASN A 130 7.67 -10.69 -5.14
N SER A 131 7.28 -11.85 -5.62
CA SER A 131 6.26 -12.70 -5.00
C SER A 131 6.68 -13.24 -3.64
N ASN A 132 7.98 -13.33 -3.37
CA ASN A 132 8.52 -13.82 -2.08
C ASN A 132 8.35 -12.79 -0.97
N ASN A 133 8.23 -11.52 -1.32
CA ASN A 133 8.17 -10.40 -0.39
C ASN A 133 6.86 -9.60 -0.52
N TYR A 134 5.84 -10.17 -1.16
CA TYR A 134 4.53 -9.53 -1.30
C TYR A 134 3.52 -10.15 -0.35
N ILE A 135 3.16 -9.43 0.70
CA ILE A 135 2.28 -9.86 1.79
C ILE A 135 0.85 -9.39 1.51
N ASP A 136 -0.10 -10.32 1.64
CA ASP A 136 -1.53 -10.02 1.63
C ASP A 136 -2.08 -9.97 3.06
N ILE A 137 -2.43 -8.78 3.52
CA ILE A 137 -2.97 -8.59 4.88
C ILE A 137 -4.20 -9.47 5.11
N GLN A 138 -5.07 -9.66 4.10
CA GLN A 138 -6.26 -10.48 4.24
C GLN A 138 -5.95 -11.96 4.49
N VAL A 139 -4.80 -12.41 4.03
CA VAL A 139 -4.32 -13.80 4.22
C VAL A 139 -3.55 -13.94 5.52
N GLU A 140 -2.59 -13.04 5.76
CA GLU A 140 -1.62 -13.16 6.86
C GLU A 140 -2.19 -12.73 8.22
N TRP A 141 -3.21 -11.86 8.25
CA TRP A 141 -3.75 -11.34 9.49
C TRP A 141 -5.23 -11.70 9.69
N ARG A 142 -5.58 -11.99 10.92
CA ARG A 142 -6.95 -12.28 11.36
C ARG A 142 -7.37 -11.30 12.44
N ASP A 143 -8.65 -10.99 12.49
CA ASP A 143 -9.23 -10.20 13.57
C ASP A 143 -8.82 -10.83 14.92
N PRO A 144 -8.13 -10.08 15.80
CA PRO A 144 -7.61 -10.62 17.05
C PRO A 144 -8.73 -11.10 18.01
N TYR A 145 -9.95 -10.61 17.87
CA TYR A 145 -11.07 -10.94 18.74
C TYR A 145 -11.84 -12.17 18.27
N ASN A 146 -12.22 -12.22 16.99
CA ASN A 146 -13.08 -13.29 16.47
C ASN A 146 -12.37 -14.28 15.53
N LYS A 147 -11.09 -14.04 15.22
CA LYS A 147 -10.23 -14.86 14.34
C LYS A 147 -10.69 -14.96 12.89
N LYS A 148 -11.65 -14.14 12.49
CA LYS A 148 -12.15 -14.12 11.09
C LYS A 148 -11.22 -13.32 10.18
N LYS A 149 -11.34 -13.59 8.88
CA LYS A 149 -10.75 -12.72 7.86
C LYS A 149 -11.42 -11.36 7.89
N PHE A 150 -10.67 -10.34 7.57
CA PHE A 150 -11.23 -9.02 7.32
C PHE A 150 -11.92 -9.00 5.95
N ASP A 151 -13.07 -8.36 5.88
CA ASP A 151 -13.85 -8.28 4.63
C ASP A 151 -13.33 -7.18 3.70
N SER A 152 -12.71 -6.16 4.25
CA SER A 152 -12.19 -5.02 3.49
C SER A 152 -10.96 -4.38 4.12
N LEU A 153 -10.20 -3.63 3.31
CA LEU A 153 -9.10 -2.80 3.81
C LEU A 153 -9.60 -1.75 4.81
N ALA A 154 -10.82 -1.21 4.61
CA ALA A 154 -11.42 -0.26 5.53
C ALA A 154 -11.61 -0.86 6.94
N ASP A 155 -12.01 -2.13 7.03
CA ASP A 155 -12.17 -2.82 8.32
C ASP A 155 -10.83 -3.01 9.02
N VAL A 156 -9.79 -3.40 8.27
CA VAL A 156 -8.44 -3.52 8.83
C VAL A 156 -7.93 -2.18 9.33
N ALA A 157 -7.98 -1.15 8.48
CA ALA A 157 -7.49 0.18 8.81
C ALA A 157 -8.29 0.82 9.96
N GLY A 158 -9.61 0.61 9.98
CA GLY A 158 -10.48 1.06 11.05
C GLY A 158 -10.14 0.44 12.41
N ARG A 159 -9.65 -0.80 12.42
CA ARG A 159 -9.19 -1.49 13.62
C ARG A 159 -7.76 -1.19 14.03
N MET A 160 -6.87 -1.14 13.06
CA MET A 160 -5.44 -1.05 13.31
C MET A 160 -4.98 0.41 13.48
N ILE A 161 -5.52 1.33 12.68
CA ILE A 161 -5.09 2.72 12.66
C ILE A 161 -6.04 3.60 13.46
N ASP A 162 -7.25 3.79 12.93
CA ASP A 162 -8.27 4.67 13.52
C ASP A 162 -9.65 4.38 12.91
N ILE A 163 -10.72 4.48 13.70
CA ILE A 163 -12.10 4.27 13.27
C ILE A 163 -12.52 5.15 12.09
N HIS A 164 -11.85 6.27 11.89
CA HIS A 164 -12.03 7.16 10.73
C HIS A 164 -11.96 6.42 9.39
N TYR A 165 -11.15 5.34 9.31
CA TYR A 165 -10.96 4.57 8.06
C TYR A 165 -12.14 3.65 7.71
N ASN A 166 -13.04 3.35 8.62
CA ASN A 166 -14.25 2.56 8.32
C ASN A 166 -15.08 3.17 7.20
N ASP A 167 -15.02 4.50 7.05
CA ASP A 167 -15.79 5.25 6.06
C ASP A 167 -14.98 5.68 4.82
N MET A 168 -13.72 5.25 4.70
CA MET A 168 -12.82 5.68 3.62
C MET A 168 -13.38 5.37 2.23
N LYS A 169 -14.13 4.26 2.08
CA LYS A 169 -14.75 3.85 0.81
C LYS A 169 -16.10 4.51 0.51
N LYS A 170 -16.79 5.07 1.51
CA LYS A 170 -18.15 5.61 1.32
C LYS A 170 -18.22 6.81 0.38
N LYS A 171 -17.14 7.58 0.25
CA LYS A 171 -17.12 8.82 -0.55
C LYS A 171 -16.90 8.60 -2.05
N ILE A 172 -16.43 7.42 -2.47
CA ILE A 172 -15.99 7.15 -3.84
C ILE A 172 -16.63 5.89 -4.45
N ASN A 173 -17.38 5.13 -3.67
CA ASN A 173 -17.92 3.84 -4.10
C ASN A 173 -19.09 3.95 -5.10
N ARG A 174 -18.98 4.87 -6.06
CA ARG A 174 -19.90 4.92 -7.21
C ARG A 174 -19.26 4.16 -8.37
N LYS A 175 -19.99 3.21 -8.91
CA LYS A 175 -19.58 2.41 -10.08
C LYS A 175 -18.99 3.28 -11.22
N GLU A 176 -19.52 4.50 -11.38
CA GLU A 176 -19.06 5.50 -12.36
C GLU A 176 -17.64 5.98 -12.11
N ASP A 177 -17.23 6.19 -10.86
CA ASP A 177 -15.87 6.66 -10.52
C ASP A 177 -14.80 5.63 -10.91
N HIS A 178 -15.07 4.34 -10.70
CA HIS A 178 -14.15 3.27 -11.07
C HIS A 178 -13.96 3.11 -12.58
N THR A 179 -14.81 3.71 -13.41
CA THR A 179 -14.63 3.72 -14.86
C THR A 179 -13.57 4.72 -15.32
N LEU A 180 -13.19 5.65 -14.46
CA LEU A 180 -12.32 6.79 -14.80
C LEU A 180 -10.82 6.49 -14.64
N TRP A 181 -10.43 5.33 -14.12
CA TRP A 181 -9.02 4.99 -13.93
C TRP A 181 -8.19 4.97 -15.22
N GLY A 182 -8.81 4.72 -16.36
CA GLY A 182 -8.16 4.79 -17.67
C GLY A 182 -8.14 6.19 -18.29
N PHE A 183 -8.69 7.22 -17.64
CA PHE A 183 -8.79 8.58 -18.18
C PHE A 183 -7.73 9.52 -17.61
N CYS A 184 -7.26 10.43 -18.43
CA CYS A 184 -6.16 11.36 -18.11
C CYS A 184 -6.62 12.82 -18.23
N PRO A 185 -6.26 13.67 -17.26
CA PRO A 185 -5.65 13.38 -15.96
C PRO A 185 -6.64 12.79 -14.96
N LEU A 186 -6.17 12.10 -13.94
CA LEU A 186 -7.05 11.60 -12.89
C LEU A 186 -7.69 12.75 -12.11
N PRO A 187 -8.99 12.63 -11.76
CA PRO A 187 -9.65 13.56 -10.84
C PRO A 187 -8.99 13.53 -9.45
N ASN A 188 -8.91 14.67 -8.78
CA ASN A 188 -8.30 14.78 -7.45
C ASN A 188 -8.93 13.83 -6.42
N LYS A 189 -10.25 13.58 -6.51
CA LYS A 189 -10.94 12.63 -5.63
C LYS A 189 -10.41 11.20 -5.77
N LEU A 190 -10.08 10.76 -6.99
CA LEU A 190 -9.51 9.43 -7.26
C LEU A 190 -8.06 9.35 -6.83
N ILE A 191 -7.28 10.42 -7.03
CA ILE A 191 -5.90 10.50 -6.55
C ILE A 191 -5.87 10.35 -5.02
N LYS A 192 -6.76 11.07 -4.31
CA LYS A 192 -6.87 11.00 -2.85
C LYS A 192 -7.26 9.59 -2.38
N TYR A 193 -8.25 9.00 -3.05
CA TYR A 193 -8.69 7.63 -2.73
C TYR A 193 -7.54 6.63 -2.86
N ALA A 194 -6.91 6.56 -4.04
CA ALA A 194 -5.80 5.66 -4.32
C ALA A 194 -4.64 5.83 -3.33
N ALA A 195 -4.32 7.07 -2.97
CA ALA A 195 -3.26 7.36 -2.01
C ALA A 195 -3.62 6.92 -0.59
N ILE A 196 -4.88 7.09 -0.16
CA ILE A 196 -5.34 6.67 1.16
C ILE A 196 -5.35 5.14 1.26
N ASP A 197 -5.74 4.40 0.20
CA ASP A 197 -5.73 2.94 0.19
C ASP A 197 -4.29 2.41 0.35
N ALA A 198 -3.32 2.93 -0.39
CA ALA A 198 -1.92 2.55 -0.24
C ALA A 198 -1.34 2.90 1.14
N PHE A 199 -1.70 4.08 1.70
CA PHE A 199 -1.32 4.46 3.05
C PHE A 199 -1.96 3.54 4.10
N ALA A 200 -3.25 3.25 3.98
CA ALA A 200 -3.96 2.37 4.91
C ALA A 200 -3.34 0.97 4.93
N THR A 201 -2.93 0.46 3.77
CA THR A 201 -2.22 -0.81 3.65
C THR A 201 -0.86 -0.76 4.37
N TYR A 202 -0.05 0.28 4.07
CA TYR A 202 1.26 0.48 4.71
C TYR A 202 1.15 0.56 6.23
N GLU A 203 0.31 1.45 6.74
CA GLU A 203 0.24 1.75 8.17
C GLU A 203 -0.43 0.62 8.96
N SER A 204 -1.44 -0.04 8.38
CA SER A 204 -2.05 -1.23 9.00
C SER A 204 -1.03 -2.33 9.21
N TRP A 205 -0.21 -2.64 8.18
CA TRP A 205 0.80 -3.69 8.30
C TRP A 205 1.92 -3.30 9.25
N ARG A 206 2.35 -2.05 9.26
CA ARG A 206 3.35 -1.55 10.21
C ARG A 206 2.91 -1.83 11.66
N ILE A 207 1.66 -1.50 11.98
CA ILE A 207 1.10 -1.74 13.32
C ILE A 207 0.95 -3.24 13.61
N ILE A 208 0.44 -4.01 12.64
CA ILE A 208 0.31 -5.48 12.76
C ILE A 208 1.68 -6.11 13.01
N TYR A 209 2.71 -5.70 12.28
CA TYR A 209 4.07 -6.19 12.45
C TYR A 209 4.59 -5.92 13.86
N ASP A 210 4.39 -4.71 14.39
CA ASP A 210 4.78 -4.36 15.77
C ASP A 210 4.07 -5.23 16.81
N VAL A 211 2.78 -5.55 16.59
CA VAL A 211 2.03 -6.47 17.45
C VAL A 211 2.59 -7.87 17.39
N ILE A 212 2.89 -8.40 16.20
CA ILE A 212 3.48 -9.74 16.02
C ILE A 212 4.82 -9.82 16.74
N MET A 213 5.70 -8.84 16.54
CA MET A 213 7.02 -8.79 17.17
C MET A 213 6.94 -8.64 18.69
N GLY A 214 5.96 -7.90 19.20
CA GLY A 214 5.68 -7.78 20.63
C GLY A 214 5.24 -9.11 21.25
N LEU A 215 4.36 -9.85 20.57
CA LEU A 215 3.91 -11.17 21.00
C LEU A 215 5.06 -12.19 21.01
N ASP A 216 5.94 -12.16 20.04
CA ASP A 216 7.10 -13.05 19.97
C ASP A 216 8.14 -12.78 21.07
N ARG A 217 8.36 -11.52 21.43
CA ARG A 217 9.19 -11.14 22.59
C ARG A 217 8.59 -11.68 23.88
N ALA A 218 7.29 -11.46 24.10
CA ALA A 218 6.61 -11.92 25.29
C ALA A 218 6.61 -13.45 25.44
N LYS A 219 6.56 -14.21 24.33
CA LYS A 219 6.72 -15.67 24.35
C LYS A 219 8.13 -16.09 24.77
N ARG A 220 9.16 -15.47 24.16
CA ARG A 220 10.57 -15.73 24.50
C ARG A 220 10.87 -15.46 25.96
N ASP A 221 10.42 -14.32 26.49
CA ASP A 221 10.61 -13.98 27.91
C ASP A 221 9.96 -15.00 28.87
N LYS A 222 8.75 -15.49 28.49
CA LYS A 222 8.09 -16.56 29.28
C LYS A 222 8.85 -17.88 29.23
N GLU A 223 9.40 -18.24 28.09
CA GLU A 223 10.21 -19.48 27.97
C GLU A 223 11.52 -19.38 28.73
N GLU A 224 12.21 -18.26 28.69
CA GLU A 224 13.43 -18.01 29.45
C GLU A 224 13.16 -18.06 30.97
N LYS A 225 12.08 -17.45 31.45
CA LYS A 225 11.67 -17.52 32.85
C LYS A 225 11.38 -18.95 33.28
N LYS A 226 10.70 -19.75 32.42
CA LYS A 226 10.44 -21.16 32.69
C LYS A 226 11.74 -21.98 32.76
N LYS A 227 12.72 -21.72 31.88
CA LYS A 227 14.03 -22.39 31.93
C LYS A 227 14.81 -22.05 33.19
N LYS A 228 14.89 -20.76 33.56
CA LYS A 228 15.53 -20.32 34.80
C LYS A 228 14.90 -20.95 36.03
N ASN A 229 13.57 -21.02 36.13
CA ASN A 229 12.90 -21.67 37.25
C ASN A 229 13.15 -23.17 37.32
N LYS A 230 13.23 -23.90 36.19
CA LYS A 230 13.57 -25.31 36.15
C LYS A 230 15.01 -25.56 36.65
N THR A 231 15.94 -24.70 36.25
CA THR A 231 17.35 -24.80 36.69
C THR A 231 17.47 -24.57 38.19
N VAL A 232 16.76 -23.59 38.75
CA VAL A 232 16.76 -23.33 40.20
C VAL A 232 16.22 -24.52 41.00
N ILE A 233 15.15 -25.19 40.53
CA ILE A 233 14.57 -26.37 41.20
C ILE A 233 15.55 -27.55 41.17
N GLN A 234 16.36 -27.72 40.11
CA GLN A 234 17.38 -28.77 40.04
C GLN A 234 18.57 -28.54 40.95
N TYR A 235 18.82 -27.32 41.41
CA TYR A 235 19.90 -27.03 42.39
C TYR A 235 19.44 -27.10 43.86
N ILE A 236 18.13 -27.23 44.10
CA ILE A 236 17.56 -27.29 45.47
C ILE A 236 17.23 -28.73 45.91
N ASN A 237 17.22 -29.68 44.97
CA ASN A 237 17.07 -31.12 45.22
C ASN A 237 18.43 -31.82 45.06
#